data_a1bd146ea4400309118514aba9686967
#
_entry.id   a1bd146ea4400309118514aba9686967
#
_cell.length_a   1.000
_cell.length_b   1.000
_cell.length_c   1.000
_cell.angle_alpha   90.00
_cell.angle_beta   90.00
_cell.angle_gamma   90.00
#
_symmetry.space_group_name_H-M   'P 1'
#
loop_
_entity.id
_entity.type
_entity.pdbx_description
1 polymer ?
#
loop_
_entity_poly.entity_id
_entity_poly.type
_entity_poly.pdbx_seq_one_letter_code
_entity_poly.pdbx_strand_id
1 'polypeptide(L)'
;MNTSPHVVYPDQVASYRPANHTGTSNRRIIGRDTVGARRLEVLIGTISKGHGAQRHAHPSLEQASYLLCGAGVSEVYGQQRHMSAGDWGFSPEGVFHSFTVTSEEPAQVLVVYAPPYQENPRAAVLYNPAHPQPEPRPPLTTALAPVPVCWEGTEGARVETIVDTATAGAQHLAIHRVVAAAGSQGRARQLKNRERVLYVLEGAVEGQADQRAFEARAGSLVFIPEGALWQWRSGRAGPTFFVIDGFAAEPLPI
;
A
#
# COMPACT_ATOMS: atom_id res chain seq x y z
N MET A 1 -20.77 9.62 -16.47
CA MET A 1 -19.89 10.00 -15.37
C MET A 1 -18.50 10.18 -15.94
N ASN A 2 -17.93 11.39 -15.81
CA ASN A 2 -16.61 11.66 -16.36
C ASN A 2 -15.58 11.10 -15.37
N THR A 3 -15.15 9.85 -15.58
CA THR A 3 -14.12 9.23 -14.74
C THR A 3 -12.79 9.91 -15.06
N SER A 4 -12.25 10.62 -14.07
CA SER A 4 -10.87 11.12 -14.18
C SER A 4 -9.94 9.93 -14.47
N PRO A 5 -8.99 10.02 -15.40
CA PRO A 5 -8.06 8.93 -15.72
C PRO A 5 -7.15 8.55 -14.54
N HIS A 6 -7.24 9.27 -13.43
CA HIS A 6 -6.47 9.01 -12.22
C HIS A 6 -7.23 8.18 -11.17
N VAL A 7 -8.56 8.03 -11.28
CA VAL A 7 -9.38 7.27 -10.32
C VAL A 7 -9.63 5.87 -10.85
N VAL A 8 -9.27 4.86 -10.08
CA VAL A 8 -9.47 3.45 -10.42
C VAL A 8 -10.34 2.79 -9.35
N TYR A 9 -11.36 2.07 -9.79
CA TYR A 9 -12.23 1.27 -8.93
C TYR A 9 -11.84 -0.21 -9.05
N PRO A 10 -11.68 -0.93 -7.93
CA PRO A 10 -11.23 -2.33 -7.94
C PRO A 10 -12.14 -3.28 -8.73
N ASP A 11 -13.44 -3.02 -8.77
CA ASP A 11 -14.43 -3.81 -9.52
C ASP A 11 -14.28 -3.70 -11.04
N GLN A 12 -13.64 -2.64 -11.53
CA GLN A 12 -13.36 -2.41 -12.94
C GLN A 12 -12.09 -3.13 -13.44
N VAL A 13 -11.32 -3.74 -12.52
CA VAL A 13 -10.07 -4.42 -12.85
C VAL A 13 -10.26 -5.93 -12.80
N ALA A 14 -9.82 -6.63 -13.85
CA ALA A 14 -9.88 -8.08 -13.90
C ALA A 14 -9.05 -8.73 -12.79
N SER A 15 -9.57 -9.82 -12.22
CA SER A 15 -8.82 -10.60 -11.23
C SER A 15 -7.94 -11.65 -11.89
N TYR A 16 -6.86 -12.03 -11.20
CA TYR A 16 -5.95 -13.10 -11.60
C TYR A 16 -5.52 -13.92 -10.38
N ARG A 17 -4.95 -15.10 -10.61
CA ARG A 17 -4.36 -15.93 -9.55
C ARG A 17 -2.85 -15.67 -9.49
N PRO A 18 -2.33 -15.15 -8.37
CA PRO A 18 -0.89 -14.91 -8.23
C PRO A 18 -0.11 -16.22 -8.08
N ALA A 19 1.14 -16.22 -8.55
CA ALA A 19 2.06 -17.33 -8.33
C ALA A 19 2.38 -17.47 -6.82
N ASN A 20 2.71 -18.69 -6.38
CA ASN A 20 3.10 -19.01 -4.98
C ASN A 20 2.04 -18.68 -3.91
N HIS A 21 0.77 -18.51 -4.32
CA HIS A 21 -0.35 -18.31 -3.42
C HIS A 21 -1.39 -19.40 -3.63
N THR A 22 -2.09 -19.76 -2.56
CA THR A 22 -3.22 -20.67 -2.61
C THR A 22 -4.50 -19.95 -2.22
N GLY A 23 -5.64 -20.33 -2.80
CA GLY A 23 -6.95 -19.76 -2.48
C GLY A 23 -7.02 -18.24 -2.59
N THR A 24 -6.16 -17.63 -3.43
CA THR A 24 -5.99 -16.18 -3.57
C THR A 24 -6.39 -15.73 -4.96
N SER A 25 -7.08 -14.59 -5.03
CA SER A 25 -7.41 -13.87 -6.26
C SER A 25 -7.03 -12.40 -6.09
N ASN A 26 -6.16 -11.89 -6.95
CA ASN A 26 -5.68 -10.51 -6.91
C ASN A 26 -6.28 -9.67 -8.03
N ARG A 27 -6.41 -8.36 -7.79
CA ARG A 27 -6.68 -7.31 -8.78
C ARG A 27 -5.57 -6.28 -8.69
N ARG A 28 -4.80 -6.09 -9.76
CA ARG A 28 -3.76 -5.05 -9.82
C ARG A 28 -4.41 -3.72 -10.19
N ILE A 29 -4.65 -2.89 -9.18
CA ILE A 29 -5.37 -1.63 -9.36
C ILE A 29 -4.44 -0.55 -9.91
N ILE A 30 -3.26 -0.42 -9.31
CA ILE A 30 -2.23 0.52 -9.72
C ILE A 30 -1.01 -0.28 -10.15
N GLY A 31 -0.60 -0.09 -11.39
CA GLY A 31 0.55 -0.76 -11.97
C GLY A 31 0.96 -0.09 -13.28
N ARG A 32 2.01 -0.60 -13.89
CA ARG A 32 2.55 -0.05 -15.13
C ARG A 32 1.56 -0.19 -16.29
N ASP A 33 0.83 -1.30 -16.32
CA ASP A 33 -0.14 -1.67 -17.35
C ASP A 33 -1.53 -1.06 -17.14
N THR A 34 -1.83 -0.54 -15.96
CA THR A 34 -3.12 0.08 -15.64
C THR A 34 -3.08 1.60 -15.72
N VAL A 35 -2.14 2.23 -15.00
CA VAL A 35 -2.03 3.70 -14.88
C VAL A 35 -0.65 4.24 -15.24
N GLY A 36 0.29 3.40 -15.68
CA GLY A 36 1.65 3.79 -16.00
C GLY A 36 2.57 3.99 -14.80
N ALA A 37 2.21 3.44 -13.63
CA ALA A 37 3.01 3.52 -12.41
C ALA A 37 4.39 2.85 -12.58
N ARG A 38 5.43 3.47 -12.04
CA ARG A 38 6.83 3.05 -12.20
C ARG A 38 7.54 2.82 -10.86
N ARG A 39 7.07 3.44 -9.76
CA ARG A 39 7.72 3.41 -8.47
C ARG A 39 6.98 2.56 -7.45
N LEU A 40 5.70 2.30 -7.67
CA LEU A 40 4.88 1.47 -6.80
C LEU A 40 3.85 0.66 -7.59
N GLU A 41 3.38 -0.41 -6.98
CA GLU A 41 2.27 -1.22 -7.47
C GLU A 41 1.30 -1.43 -6.30
N VAL A 42 0.01 -1.31 -6.55
CA VAL A 42 -1.03 -1.56 -5.53
C VAL A 42 -2.04 -2.55 -6.08
N LEU A 43 -2.30 -3.58 -5.30
CA LEU A 43 -3.31 -4.57 -5.60
C LEU A 43 -4.22 -4.83 -4.41
N ILE A 44 -5.39 -5.41 -4.69
CA ILE A 44 -6.30 -5.95 -3.67
C ILE A 44 -6.41 -7.45 -3.88
N GLY A 45 -6.01 -8.20 -2.87
CA GLY A 45 -6.12 -9.64 -2.79
C GLY A 45 -7.36 -10.06 -2.01
N THR A 46 -8.06 -11.09 -2.50
CA THR A 46 -9.09 -11.81 -1.74
C THR A 46 -8.57 -13.21 -1.48
N ILE A 47 -8.55 -13.64 -0.21
CA ILE A 47 -7.90 -14.87 0.25
C ILE A 47 -8.89 -15.66 1.09
N SER A 48 -9.09 -16.93 0.74
CA SER A 48 -9.97 -17.84 1.46
C SER A 48 -9.33 -18.36 2.76
N LYS A 49 -10.15 -18.78 3.73
CA LYS A 49 -9.69 -19.40 5.00
C LYS A 49 -8.69 -20.53 4.76
N GLY A 50 -7.62 -20.56 5.56
CA GLY A 50 -6.55 -21.56 5.50
C GLY A 50 -5.59 -21.39 4.34
N HIS A 51 -5.76 -20.35 3.52
CA HIS A 51 -4.96 -20.04 2.35
C HIS A 51 -4.17 -18.73 2.53
N GLY A 52 -3.30 -18.42 1.58
CA GLY A 52 -2.49 -17.19 1.57
C GLY A 52 -1.16 -17.36 0.83
N ALA A 53 -0.19 -16.55 1.23
CA ALA A 53 1.15 -16.54 0.66
C ALA A 53 2.05 -17.55 1.39
N GLN A 54 2.69 -18.44 0.64
CA GLN A 54 3.78 -19.28 1.18
C GLN A 54 4.93 -18.40 1.66
N ARG A 55 5.75 -18.91 2.59
CA ARG A 55 6.90 -18.17 3.10
C ARG A 55 7.89 -17.88 1.96
N HIS A 56 8.06 -16.61 1.67
CA HIS A 56 8.92 -16.11 0.58
C HIS A 56 9.52 -14.75 0.94
N ALA A 57 10.52 -14.34 0.19
CA ALA A 57 11.14 -13.01 0.29
C ALA A 57 11.17 -12.34 -1.08
N HIS A 58 11.15 -11.02 -1.08
CA HIS A 58 11.39 -10.19 -2.25
C HIS A 58 12.78 -9.57 -2.18
N PRO A 59 13.77 -10.03 -2.99
CA PRO A 59 15.16 -9.57 -2.86
C PRO A 59 15.41 -8.10 -3.22
N SER A 60 14.47 -7.44 -3.90
CA SER A 60 14.67 -6.11 -4.48
C SER A 60 13.46 -5.19 -4.36
N LEU A 61 12.54 -5.47 -3.45
CA LEU A 61 11.38 -4.61 -3.18
C LEU A 61 10.89 -4.77 -1.75
N GLU A 62 10.20 -3.75 -1.28
CA GLU A 62 9.47 -3.73 -0.01
C GLU A 62 8.00 -4.01 -0.25
N GLN A 63 7.36 -4.64 0.74
CA GLN A 63 5.93 -4.91 0.73
C GLN A 63 5.28 -4.34 1.98
N ALA A 64 4.21 -3.57 1.81
CA ALA A 64 3.28 -3.24 2.88
C ALA A 64 1.92 -3.85 2.60
N SER A 65 1.23 -4.30 3.65
CA SER A 65 -0.08 -4.95 3.54
C SER A 65 -1.03 -4.42 4.60
N TYR A 66 -2.24 -4.02 4.18
CA TYR A 66 -3.31 -3.57 5.06
C TYR A 66 -4.48 -4.52 4.97
N LEU A 67 -4.94 -5.03 6.11
CA LEU A 67 -6.08 -5.93 6.16
C LEU A 67 -7.38 -5.12 6.12
N LEU A 68 -8.07 -5.16 4.98
CA LEU A 68 -9.34 -4.45 4.77
C LEU A 68 -10.50 -5.12 5.51
N CYS A 69 -10.53 -6.44 5.51
CA CYS A 69 -11.47 -7.25 6.29
C CYS A 69 -10.92 -8.65 6.54
N GLY A 70 -11.51 -9.38 7.49
CA GLY A 70 -11.08 -10.70 7.91
C GLY A 70 -9.99 -10.67 8.97
N ALA A 71 -9.34 -11.82 9.18
CA ALA A 71 -8.24 -11.99 10.13
C ALA A 71 -7.26 -13.05 9.61
N GLY A 72 -6.01 -13.00 10.08
CA GLY A 72 -5.00 -13.96 9.70
C GLY A 72 -3.78 -13.93 10.60
N VAL A 73 -2.82 -14.79 10.28
CA VAL A 73 -1.49 -14.81 10.91
C VAL A 73 -0.46 -14.41 9.87
N SER A 74 0.24 -13.32 10.14
CA SER A 74 1.43 -12.91 9.41
C SER A 74 2.67 -13.44 10.11
N GLU A 75 3.65 -13.86 9.34
CA GLU A 75 4.99 -14.20 9.84
C GLU A 75 5.99 -13.34 9.06
N VAL A 76 6.87 -12.65 9.77
CA VAL A 76 7.97 -11.86 9.21
C VAL A 76 9.23 -12.19 10.00
N TYR A 77 10.29 -12.61 9.35
CA TYR A 77 11.55 -12.99 9.99
C TYR A 77 11.37 -14.05 11.11
N GLY A 78 10.51 -15.04 10.88
CA GLY A 78 10.21 -16.09 11.86
C GLY A 78 9.30 -15.65 13.02
N GLN A 79 8.89 -14.40 13.10
CA GLN A 79 8.00 -13.89 14.15
C GLN A 79 6.56 -13.86 13.67
N GLN A 80 5.69 -14.56 14.36
CA GLN A 80 4.27 -14.60 14.06
C GLN A 80 3.52 -13.48 14.77
N ARG A 81 2.53 -12.91 14.06
CA ARG A 81 1.62 -11.92 14.57
C ARG A 81 0.20 -12.17 14.05
N HIS A 82 -0.78 -12.13 14.94
CA HIS A 82 -2.19 -12.06 14.55
C HIS A 82 -2.49 -10.69 13.95
N MET A 83 -3.21 -10.68 12.84
CA MET A 83 -3.68 -9.48 12.16
C MET A 83 -5.20 -9.52 12.03
N SER A 84 -5.81 -8.37 12.22
CA SER A 84 -7.24 -8.14 12.07
C SER A 84 -7.49 -6.98 11.11
N ALA A 85 -8.72 -6.79 10.65
CA ALA A 85 -9.10 -5.64 9.84
C ALA A 85 -8.64 -4.33 10.51
N GLY A 86 -7.98 -3.48 9.74
CA GLY A 86 -7.37 -2.23 10.23
C GLY A 86 -5.86 -2.31 10.50
N ASP A 87 -5.28 -3.52 10.53
CA ASP A 87 -3.85 -3.69 10.78
C ASP A 87 -3.01 -3.54 9.52
N TRP A 88 -1.85 -2.90 9.69
CA TRP A 88 -0.77 -2.87 8.71
C TRP A 88 0.33 -3.88 9.05
N GLY A 89 0.88 -4.51 8.03
CA GLY A 89 2.12 -5.27 8.06
C GLY A 89 3.14 -4.66 7.10
N PHE A 90 4.42 -4.80 7.40
CA PHE A 90 5.52 -4.39 6.54
C PHE A 90 6.57 -5.48 6.46
N SER A 91 7.02 -5.78 5.25
CA SER A 91 8.07 -6.75 4.95
C SER A 91 9.18 -6.02 4.20
N PRO A 92 10.33 -5.79 4.83
CA PRO A 92 11.49 -5.17 4.19
C PRO A 92 12.05 -6.03 3.04
N GLU A 93 12.85 -5.42 2.20
CA GLU A 93 13.61 -6.09 1.14
C GLU A 93 14.40 -7.27 1.68
N GLY A 94 14.31 -8.42 1.02
CA GLY A 94 15.03 -9.65 1.34
C GLY A 94 14.55 -10.41 2.58
N VAL A 95 13.56 -9.90 3.31
CA VAL A 95 13.04 -10.55 4.52
C VAL A 95 11.94 -11.55 4.18
N PHE A 96 12.10 -12.80 4.66
CA PHE A 96 11.09 -13.84 4.49
C PHE A 96 9.84 -13.54 5.30
N HIS A 97 8.70 -13.67 4.63
CA HIS A 97 7.40 -13.45 5.21
C HIS A 97 6.34 -14.39 4.64
N SER A 98 5.25 -14.54 5.37
CA SER A 98 4.07 -15.30 4.93
C SER A 98 2.80 -14.70 5.53
N PHE A 99 1.65 -15.08 4.99
CA PHE A 99 0.35 -14.73 5.55
C PHE A 99 -0.64 -15.86 5.31
N THR A 100 -1.40 -16.21 6.35
CA THR A 100 -2.45 -17.22 6.27
C THR A 100 -3.72 -16.69 6.91
N VAL A 101 -4.85 -16.78 6.19
CA VAL A 101 -6.17 -16.35 6.67
C VAL A 101 -6.73 -17.34 7.69
N THR A 102 -7.21 -16.82 8.82
CA THR A 102 -7.82 -17.61 9.91
C THR A 102 -9.31 -17.35 10.10
N SER A 103 -9.84 -16.21 9.57
CA SER A 103 -11.28 -15.91 9.62
C SER A 103 -12.10 -16.87 8.76
N GLU A 104 -13.38 -17.10 9.12
CA GLU A 104 -14.31 -17.95 8.36
C GLU A 104 -14.59 -17.31 6.98
N GLU A 105 -14.87 -16.02 6.96
CA GLU A 105 -15.06 -15.25 5.73
C GLU A 105 -13.71 -14.94 5.07
N PRO A 106 -13.65 -14.87 3.74
CA PRO A 106 -12.45 -14.49 3.03
C PRO A 106 -11.90 -13.15 3.49
N ALA A 107 -10.60 -13.05 3.67
CA ALA A 107 -9.93 -11.79 3.95
C ALA A 107 -9.71 -10.98 2.66
N GLN A 108 -9.78 -9.66 2.78
CA GLN A 108 -9.31 -8.74 1.73
C GLN A 108 -8.10 -7.97 2.22
N VAL A 109 -7.08 -7.92 1.38
CA VAL A 109 -5.79 -7.30 1.70
C VAL A 109 -5.44 -6.30 0.61
N LEU A 110 -5.20 -5.05 0.99
CA LEU A 110 -4.53 -4.05 0.15
C LEU A 110 -3.03 -4.30 0.26
N VAL A 111 -2.37 -4.60 -0.85
CA VAL A 111 -0.93 -4.87 -0.90
C VAL A 111 -0.25 -3.80 -1.73
N VAL A 112 0.85 -3.28 -1.21
CA VAL A 112 1.69 -2.26 -1.86
C VAL A 112 3.08 -2.83 -2.03
N TYR A 113 3.60 -2.77 -3.24
CA TYR A 113 5.00 -3.10 -3.56
C TYR A 113 5.74 -1.84 -4.02
N ALA A 114 6.95 -1.65 -3.55
CA ALA A 114 7.88 -0.63 -4.04
C ALA A 114 9.33 -1.15 -4.02
N PRO A 115 10.04 -1.15 -5.17
CA PRO A 115 9.51 -0.96 -6.54
C PRO A 115 8.42 -1.96 -6.95
N PRO A 116 7.74 -1.76 -8.12
CA PRO A 116 6.65 -2.65 -8.58
C PRO A 116 7.09 -4.10 -8.76
N TYR A 117 6.27 -5.04 -8.28
CA TYR A 117 6.50 -6.48 -8.41
C TYR A 117 6.25 -7.00 -9.85
N GLN A 118 5.23 -6.47 -10.53
CA GLN A 118 4.84 -6.78 -11.92
C GLN A 118 4.58 -8.27 -12.20
N GLU A 119 4.15 -9.03 -11.18
CA GLU A 119 3.95 -10.49 -11.26
C GLU A 119 5.20 -11.25 -11.78
N ASN A 120 6.38 -10.70 -11.55
CA ASN A 120 7.62 -11.36 -11.91
C ASN A 120 7.95 -12.47 -10.88
N PRO A 121 7.72 -13.76 -11.19
CA PRO A 121 7.95 -14.84 -10.23
C PRO A 121 9.43 -14.96 -9.81
N ARG A 122 10.35 -14.37 -10.60
CA ARG A 122 11.78 -14.31 -10.25
C ARG A 122 12.09 -13.21 -9.21
N ALA A 123 11.15 -12.27 -8.97
CA ALA A 123 11.27 -11.27 -7.92
C ALA A 123 10.81 -11.80 -6.55
N ALA A 124 10.50 -13.10 -6.43
CA ALA A 124 10.19 -13.77 -5.19
C ALA A 124 11.04 -15.04 -5.04
N VAL A 125 11.62 -15.23 -3.87
CA VAL A 125 12.40 -16.42 -3.50
C VAL A 125 11.62 -17.17 -2.43
N LEU A 126 11.27 -18.43 -2.71
CA LEU A 126 10.60 -19.29 -1.72
C LEU A 126 11.60 -19.73 -0.64
N TYR A 127 11.14 -19.73 0.61
CA TYR A 127 11.92 -20.27 1.72
C TYR A 127 12.12 -21.78 1.56
N ASN A 128 13.38 -22.24 1.65
CA ASN A 128 13.70 -23.65 1.64
C ASN A 128 14.35 -24.05 2.98
N PRO A 129 13.66 -24.80 3.85
CA PRO A 129 14.21 -25.17 5.16
C PRO A 129 15.42 -26.13 5.06
N ALA A 130 15.58 -26.89 3.97
CA ALA A 130 16.75 -27.75 3.75
C ALA A 130 18.00 -26.96 3.35
N HIS A 131 17.81 -25.77 2.81
CA HIS A 131 18.88 -24.85 2.41
C HIS A 131 18.49 -23.43 2.82
N PRO A 132 18.52 -23.10 4.14
CA PRO A 132 18.11 -21.79 4.63
C PRO A 132 18.98 -20.71 4.01
N GLN A 133 18.34 -19.72 3.43
CA GLN A 133 19.01 -18.58 2.84
C GLN A 133 19.22 -17.50 3.90
N PRO A 134 20.36 -16.77 3.85
CA PRO A 134 20.55 -15.62 4.72
C PRO A 134 19.50 -14.56 4.41
N GLU A 135 18.96 -13.95 5.45
CA GLU A 135 18.02 -12.84 5.34
C GLU A 135 18.47 -11.66 6.23
N PRO A 136 18.26 -10.41 5.80
CA PRO A 136 18.60 -9.27 6.63
C PRO A 136 17.71 -9.25 7.87
N ARG A 137 18.28 -8.85 9.02
CA ARG A 137 17.50 -8.66 10.23
C ARG A 137 16.65 -7.38 10.10
N PRO A 138 15.32 -7.46 10.11
CA PRO A 138 14.50 -6.28 10.02
C PRO A 138 14.66 -5.40 11.27
N PRO A 139 14.37 -4.10 11.16
CA PRO A 139 14.22 -3.26 12.33
C PRO A 139 13.18 -3.89 13.27
N LEU A 140 13.41 -3.82 14.57
CA LEU A 140 12.49 -4.35 15.59
C LEU A 140 11.23 -3.48 15.65
N THR A 141 10.29 -3.71 14.78
CA THR A 141 8.95 -3.12 14.84
C THR A 141 7.95 -4.20 15.20
N THR A 142 7.53 -4.21 16.44
CA THR A 142 6.55 -5.19 16.95
C THR A 142 5.12 -4.87 16.52
N ALA A 143 4.84 -3.64 16.14
CA ALA A 143 3.56 -3.20 15.56
C ALA A 143 3.78 -1.85 14.85
N LEU A 144 3.15 -1.66 13.70
CA LEU A 144 3.12 -0.37 13.02
C LEU A 144 2.09 0.53 13.70
N ALA A 145 2.52 1.23 14.76
CA ALA A 145 1.69 2.21 15.44
C ALA A 145 1.73 3.54 14.69
N PRO A 146 0.57 4.13 14.36
CA PRO A 146 0.52 5.43 13.71
C PRO A 146 1.17 6.53 14.56
N VAL A 147 2.08 7.30 13.97
CA VAL A 147 2.76 8.43 14.62
C VAL A 147 2.19 9.74 14.07
N PRO A 148 1.61 10.62 14.92
CA PRO A 148 1.12 11.91 14.46
C PRO A 148 2.24 12.76 13.85
N VAL A 149 1.95 13.36 12.69
CA VAL A 149 2.88 14.23 11.98
C VAL A 149 2.17 15.50 11.50
N CYS A 150 2.92 16.57 11.34
CA CYS A 150 2.42 17.80 10.77
C CYS A 150 2.79 17.87 9.29
N TRP A 151 1.79 17.87 8.41
CA TRP A 151 2.00 18.14 6.99
C TRP A 151 1.76 19.62 6.71
N GLU A 152 2.83 20.31 6.38
CA GLU A 152 2.75 21.71 5.96
C GLU A 152 1.73 21.88 4.80
N GLY A 153 0.85 22.88 4.90
CA GLY A 153 -0.20 23.15 3.92
C GLY A 153 -1.38 22.17 3.93
N THR A 154 -1.52 21.35 4.96
CA THR A 154 -2.72 20.55 5.24
C THR A 154 -3.49 21.22 6.36
N GLU A 155 -4.74 21.58 6.11
CA GLU A 155 -5.61 22.29 7.04
C GLU A 155 -6.83 21.43 7.40
N GLY A 156 -7.19 21.40 8.68
CA GLY A 156 -8.38 20.68 9.17
C GLY A 156 -8.27 19.16 9.17
N ALA A 157 -7.07 18.58 8.99
CA ALA A 157 -6.88 17.15 8.99
C ALA A 157 -5.75 16.74 9.95
N ARG A 158 -5.93 15.58 10.58
CA ARG A 158 -4.88 14.87 11.33
C ARG A 158 -4.18 13.92 10.37
N VAL A 159 -2.86 13.96 10.36
CA VAL A 159 -2.01 13.06 9.58
C VAL A 159 -1.19 12.20 10.52
N GLU A 160 -1.09 10.93 10.22
CA GLU A 160 -0.31 9.95 10.98
C GLU A 160 0.56 9.15 10.01
N THR A 161 1.84 9.04 10.29
CA THR A 161 2.74 8.14 9.58
C THR A 161 2.59 6.72 10.10
N ILE A 162 2.44 5.77 9.19
CA ILE A 162 2.34 4.34 9.50
C ILE A 162 3.64 3.63 9.09
N VAL A 163 4.09 3.86 7.86
CA VAL A 163 5.31 3.28 7.30
C VAL A 163 6.17 4.40 6.73
N ASP A 164 7.40 4.48 7.15
CA ASP A 164 8.49 5.25 6.55
C ASP A 164 9.84 4.77 7.07
N THR A 165 10.90 5.48 6.76
CA THR A 165 12.25 5.16 7.22
C THR A 165 12.34 5.17 8.76
N ALA A 166 11.65 6.08 9.44
CA ALA A 166 11.73 6.22 10.89
C ALA A 166 10.88 5.19 11.63
N THR A 167 9.69 4.87 11.12
CA THR A 167 8.73 3.96 11.78
C THR A 167 8.98 2.49 11.47
N ALA A 168 9.39 2.17 10.25
CA ALA A 168 9.50 0.80 9.75
C ALA A 168 10.85 0.49 9.07
N GLY A 169 11.74 1.46 8.93
CA GLY A 169 12.99 1.32 8.18
C GLY A 169 12.79 1.24 6.65
N ALA A 170 11.62 1.66 6.15
CA ALA A 170 11.29 1.61 4.74
C ALA A 170 12.20 2.55 3.93
N GLN A 171 12.67 2.08 2.77
CA GLN A 171 13.55 2.83 1.87
C GLN A 171 12.82 3.30 0.61
N HIS A 172 11.79 2.58 0.18
CA HIS A 172 11.05 2.81 -1.07
C HIS A 172 9.61 3.25 -0.85
N LEU A 173 9.09 3.14 0.38
CA LEU A 173 7.71 3.42 0.73
C LEU A 173 7.58 4.47 1.83
N ALA A 174 6.53 5.31 1.73
CA ALA A 174 5.96 5.96 2.90
C ALA A 174 4.43 5.84 2.84
N ILE A 175 3.82 5.55 3.98
CA ILE A 175 2.36 5.41 4.11
C ILE A 175 1.89 6.26 5.26
N HIS A 176 0.92 7.12 4.97
CA HIS A 176 0.30 8.00 5.96
C HIS A 176 -1.20 7.80 5.95
N ARG A 177 -1.82 7.91 7.12
CA ARG A 177 -3.27 8.01 7.28
C ARG A 177 -3.66 9.46 7.44
N VAL A 178 -4.62 9.92 6.68
CA VAL A 178 -5.22 11.25 6.78
C VAL A 178 -6.66 11.08 7.28
N VAL A 179 -6.97 11.70 8.40
CA VAL A 179 -8.32 11.79 8.95
C VAL A 179 -8.73 13.27 8.87
N ALA A 180 -9.60 13.57 7.93
CA ALA A 180 -9.97 14.94 7.61
C ALA A 180 -11.34 15.31 8.20
N ALA A 181 -11.49 16.52 8.68
CA ALA A 181 -12.81 17.10 8.98
C ALA A 181 -13.49 17.60 7.69
N ALA A 182 -14.77 17.92 7.75
CA ALA A 182 -15.46 18.61 6.66
C ALA A 182 -14.78 19.96 6.36
N GLY A 183 -14.57 20.29 5.08
CA GLY A 183 -13.89 21.52 4.66
C GLY A 183 -12.37 21.49 4.77
N SER A 184 -11.77 20.35 5.15
CA SER A 184 -10.31 20.18 5.14
C SER A 184 -9.74 20.21 3.74
N GLN A 185 -8.50 20.66 3.62
CA GLN A 185 -7.82 20.75 2.35
C GLN A 185 -6.31 20.54 2.45
N GLY A 186 -5.72 20.08 1.37
CA GLY A 186 -4.28 20.09 1.12
C GLY A 186 -3.95 21.03 -0.01
N ARG A 187 -3.06 22.00 0.22
CA ARG A 187 -2.64 23.00 -0.77
C ARG A 187 -1.94 22.34 -1.96
N ALA A 188 -2.01 22.97 -3.11
CA ALA A 188 -1.37 22.53 -4.33
C ALA A 188 0.14 22.33 -4.14
N ARG A 189 0.64 21.14 -4.51
CA ARG A 189 2.05 20.77 -4.43
C ARG A 189 2.45 19.93 -5.63
N GLN A 190 3.65 20.17 -6.11
CA GLN A 190 4.25 19.30 -7.12
C GLN A 190 4.89 18.08 -6.46
N LEU A 191 4.56 16.87 -6.95
CA LEU A 191 5.21 15.64 -6.52
C LEU A 191 6.60 15.54 -7.15
N LYS A 192 7.63 15.63 -6.32
CA LYS A 192 9.03 15.48 -6.76
C LYS A 192 9.58 14.13 -6.29
N ASN A 193 10.24 13.41 -7.19
CA ASN A 193 10.94 12.15 -6.92
C ASN A 193 10.05 11.04 -6.32
N ARG A 194 8.74 11.09 -6.53
CA ARG A 194 7.79 10.08 -6.04
C ARG A 194 6.54 9.98 -6.89
N GLU A 195 5.92 8.83 -6.86
CA GLU A 195 4.54 8.63 -7.26
C GLU A 195 3.68 8.51 -6.01
N ARG A 196 2.40 8.87 -6.10
CA ARG A 196 1.45 8.85 -4.99
C ARG A 196 0.18 8.11 -5.34
N VAL A 197 -0.30 7.33 -4.40
CA VAL A 197 -1.64 6.74 -4.45
C VAL A 197 -2.42 7.20 -3.23
N LEU A 198 -3.66 7.62 -3.44
CA LEU A 198 -4.64 7.76 -2.37
C LEU A 198 -5.51 6.50 -2.38
N TYR A 199 -5.72 5.88 -1.23
CA TYR A 199 -6.74 4.86 -1.03
C TYR A 199 -7.78 5.40 -0.07
N VAL A 200 -9.02 5.58 -0.53
CA VAL A 200 -10.11 6.15 0.28
C VAL A 200 -10.75 5.05 1.12
N LEU A 201 -10.62 5.16 2.45
CA LEU A 201 -11.24 4.23 3.39
C LEU A 201 -12.69 4.59 3.64
N GLU A 202 -12.97 5.87 3.89
CA GLU A 202 -14.28 6.38 4.25
C GLU A 202 -14.53 7.73 3.60
N GLY A 203 -15.79 8.01 3.29
CA GLY A 203 -16.21 9.29 2.72
C GLY A 203 -15.78 9.47 1.27
N ALA A 204 -15.44 10.70 0.90
CA ALA A 204 -14.99 11.06 -0.44
C ALA A 204 -13.92 12.16 -0.40
N VAL A 205 -12.93 12.03 -1.28
CA VAL A 205 -11.88 13.02 -1.53
C VAL A 205 -12.09 13.61 -2.91
N GLU A 206 -12.19 14.93 -2.97
CA GLU A 206 -12.15 15.67 -4.22
C GLU A 206 -10.76 16.28 -4.42
N GLY A 207 -10.36 16.51 -5.65
CA GLY A 207 -9.06 17.11 -5.91
C GLY A 207 -8.78 17.39 -7.37
N GLN A 208 -7.56 17.77 -7.63
CA GLN A 208 -7.01 17.96 -8.97
C GLN A 208 -5.61 17.37 -9.04
N ALA A 209 -5.29 16.75 -10.17
CA ALA A 209 -3.95 16.36 -10.55
C ALA A 209 -3.74 16.78 -12.01
N ASP A 210 -2.68 17.57 -12.29
CA ASP A 210 -2.38 18.16 -13.60
C ASP A 210 -3.61 18.82 -14.26
N GLN A 211 -4.29 19.70 -13.52
CA GLN A 211 -5.49 20.43 -13.93
C GLN A 211 -6.73 19.56 -14.19
N ARG A 212 -6.66 18.25 -13.97
CA ARG A 212 -7.80 17.34 -14.09
C ARG A 212 -8.43 17.12 -12.72
N ALA A 213 -9.70 17.47 -12.60
CA ALA A 213 -10.45 17.23 -11.38
C ALA A 213 -10.75 15.75 -11.20
N PHE A 214 -10.77 15.30 -9.95
CA PHE A 214 -11.23 13.95 -9.57
C PHE A 214 -12.15 14.01 -8.35
N GLU A 215 -13.03 13.04 -8.25
CA GLU A 215 -13.78 12.68 -7.05
C GLU A 215 -13.54 11.18 -6.82
N ALA A 216 -13.05 10.83 -5.64
CA ALA A 216 -12.73 9.47 -5.23
C ALA A 216 -13.52 9.12 -3.97
N ARG A 217 -14.27 8.02 -4.01
CA ARG A 217 -15.12 7.53 -2.91
C ARG A 217 -14.48 6.35 -2.21
N ALA A 218 -15.00 5.99 -1.05
CA ALA A 218 -14.58 4.81 -0.30
C ALA A 218 -14.39 3.58 -1.21
N GLY A 219 -13.28 2.88 -1.05
CA GLY A 219 -12.86 1.73 -1.84
C GLY A 219 -12.15 2.06 -3.15
N SER A 220 -12.09 3.33 -3.60
CA SER A 220 -11.36 3.71 -4.82
C SER A 220 -9.92 4.13 -4.55
N LEU A 221 -9.09 4.06 -5.61
CA LEU A 221 -7.71 4.54 -5.60
C LEU A 221 -7.55 5.70 -6.57
N VAL A 222 -6.69 6.66 -6.20
CA VAL A 222 -6.29 7.77 -7.08
C VAL A 222 -4.80 7.68 -7.30
N PHE A 223 -4.38 7.57 -8.56
CA PHE A 223 -2.97 7.61 -8.93
C PHE A 223 -2.55 9.03 -9.31
N ILE A 224 -1.47 9.51 -8.73
CA ILE A 224 -0.87 10.82 -8.99
C ILE A 224 0.58 10.60 -9.41
N PRO A 225 0.91 10.82 -10.70
CA PRO A 225 2.24 10.55 -11.22
C PRO A 225 3.28 11.53 -10.68
N GLU A 226 4.54 11.13 -10.77
CA GLU A 226 5.67 12.03 -10.49
C GLU A 226 5.62 13.27 -11.36
N GLY A 227 5.95 14.43 -10.78
CA GLY A 227 5.92 15.72 -11.46
C GLY A 227 4.56 16.41 -11.46
N ALA A 228 3.48 15.69 -11.20
CA ALA A 228 2.13 16.25 -11.20
C ALA A 228 1.96 17.33 -10.11
N LEU A 229 1.28 18.42 -10.46
CA LEU A 229 0.75 19.37 -9.50
C LEU A 229 -0.59 18.85 -8.98
N TRP A 230 -0.67 18.57 -7.68
CA TRP A 230 -1.88 18.01 -7.09
C TRP A 230 -2.33 18.79 -5.86
N GLN A 231 -3.63 18.76 -5.61
CA GLN A 231 -4.30 19.26 -4.41
C GLN A 231 -5.53 18.43 -4.11
N TRP A 232 -5.99 18.48 -2.86
CA TRP A 232 -7.20 17.78 -2.44
C TRP A 232 -8.04 18.64 -1.49
N ARG A 233 -9.31 18.30 -1.40
CA ARG A 233 -10.23 18.83 -0.41
C ARG A 233 -11.20 17.74 0.04
N SER A 234 -11.72 17.87 1.25
CA SER A 234 -12.82 17.06 1.72
C SER A 234 -14.14 17.61 1.20
N GLY A 235 -15.11 16.71 0.96
CA GLY A 235 -16.48 17.08 0.73
C GLY A 235 -17.22 17.48 2.03
N ARG A 236 -18.54 17.31 2.03
CA ARG A 236 -19.41 17.63 3.19
C ARG A 236 -19.18 16.74 4.40
N ALA A 237 -18.72 15.51 4.20
CA ALA A 237 -18.29 14.58 5.24
C ALA A 237 -16.76 14.46 5.19
N GLY A 238 -16.11 14.48 6.33
CA GLY A 238 -14.67 14.32 6.40
C GLY A 238 -14.26 12.91 5.97
N PRO A 239 -13.37 12.75 4.99
CA PRO A 239 -12.86 11.45 4.57
C PRO A 239 -11.75 10.94 5.49
N THR A 240 -11.60 9.62 5.53
CA THR A 240 -10.40 8.93 5.96
C THR A 240 -9.74 8.26 4.76
N PHE A 241 -8.46 8.50 4.52
CA PHE A 241 -7.74 7.91 3.40
C PHE A 241 -6.27 7.69 3.71
N PHE A 242 -5.68 6.72 3.03
CA PHE A 242 -4.24 6.55 3.02
C PHE A 242 -3.61 7.36 1.89
N VAL A 243 -2.43 7.89 2.18
CA VAL A 243 -1.50 8.45 1.20
C VAL A 243 -0.30 7.51 1.16
N ILE A 244 -0.07 6.93 0.00
CA ILE A 244 0.95 5.93 -0.25
C ILE A 244 1.93 6.51 -1.26
N ASP A 245 3.17 6.77 -0.84
CA ASP A 245 4.23 7.30 -1.68
C ASP A 245 5.24 6.21 -2.02
N GLY A 246 5.55 6.06 -3.31
CA GLY A 246 6.66 5.24 -3.79
C GLY A 246 7.81 6.11 -4.27
N PHE A 247 9.04 5.82 -3.80
CA PHE A 247 10.24 6.57 -4.12
C PHE A 247 11.18 5.77 -5.03
N ALA A 248 12.06 6.46 -5.77
CA ALA A 248 13.28 5.81 -6.25
C ALA A 248 14.19 5.55 -5.05
N ALA A 249 14.91 4.43 -5.06
CA ALA A 249 16.04 4.29 -4.15
C ALA A 249 17.00 5.46 -4.40
N GLU A 250 17.35 6.19 -3.35
CA GLU A 250 18.51 7.07 -3.46
C GLU A 250 19.74 6.19 -3.68
N PRO A 251 20.61 6.51 -4.64
CA PRO A 251 21.86 5.78 -4.76
C PRO A 251 22.60 5.93 -3.43
N LEU A 252 23.02 4.79 -2.85
CA LEU A 252 23.86 4.79 -1.66
C LEU A 252 25.06 5.73 -1.93
N PRO A 253 25.40 6.63 -1.01
CA PRO A 253 26.60 7.44 -1.16
C PRO A 253 27.81 6.51 -1.30
N ILE A 254 28.58 6.72 -2.39
CA ILE A 254 29.79 6.00 -2.72
C ILE A 254 30.86 6.30 -1.67
#